data_65d2755bd7732d6638b1c7da8af40976
#
_entry.id   65d2755bd7732d6638b1c7da8af40976
#
_cell.length_a   1.000
_cell.length_b   1.000
_cell.length_c   1.000
_cell.angle_alpha   90.00
_cell.angle_beta   90.00
_cell.angle_gamma   90.00
#
_symmetry.space_group_name_H-M   'P 1'
#
loop_
_entity.id
_entity.type
_entity.pdbx_description
1 polymer ?
#
loop_
_entity_poly.entity_id
_entity_poly.type
_entity_poly.pdbx_seq_one_letter_code
_entity_poly.pdbx_strand_id
1 'polypeptide(L)'
;MHMQTKKTLAFVISSLRMGGAEKVASFLANHFVDSYNVILVLWSDENRFFEVDKRVKIIVLPAKMRGIFGNIERIFGLIKCFKSFRVDLAVSFIHQTNILAIIASKIAKIPVIATEHSIYASLDNSKMWKFLRRIIYPLANQVTTLTKGDLENYRFLKNVCVMPNPVSLEVCSEPNLEIYKPYILSAGRMIKTKHFEELLEVFGEFSKQNPKFSLLLAGDGECKDSLQKQAESLGAKIVFLGRVENLYNAYKNAEFFALTSHREGLSNVLIESLMCGIPAVSYDCPYGPSEIIHNKKNGILVEMGNKQALLEAFLEMSQKRDSFAKNTQEIYAKYGVGEVFKKWQEMICLMLNKE
;
A
#
# COMPACT_ATOMS: atom_id res chain seq x y z
N MET A 1 -39.93 -13.66 -13.30
CA MET A 1 -38.81 -13.07 -12.59
C MET A 1 -37.57 -13.23 -13.45
N HIS A 2 -37.20 -12.24 -14.28
CA HIS A 2 -35.96 -12.29 -15.06
C HIS A 2 -34.80 -12.27 -14.07
N MET A 3 -34.08 -13.38 -13.90
CA MET A 3 -32.78 -13.36 -13.22
C MET A 3 -31.86 -12.45 -14.06
N GLN A 4 -31.65 -11.25 -13.60
CA GLN A 4 -30.68 -10.33 -14.18
C GLN A 4 -29.31 -11.04 -14.09
N THR A 5 -28.72 -11.38 -15.23
CA THR A 5 -27.41 -12.04 -15.26
C THR A 5 -26.39 -11.10 -14.61
N LYS A 6 -25.71 -11.59 -13.56
CA LYS A 6 -24.66 -10.82 -12.88
C LYS A 6 -23.61 -10.36 -13.90
N LYS A 7 -23.28 -9.06 -13.89
CA LYS A 7 -22.15 -8.51 -14.67
C LYS A 7 -20.83 -9.15 -14.23
N THR A 8 -19.86 -9.23 -15.12
CA THR A 8 -18.55 -9.85 -14.90
C THR A 8 -17.45 -8.82 -14.74
N LEU A 9 -16.75 -8.85 -13.61
CA LEU A 9 -15.57 -8.03 -13.32
C LEU A 9 -14.29 -8.85 -13.51
N ALA A 10 -13.29 -8.27 -14.17
CA ALA A 10 -11.96 -8.84 -14.28
C ALA A 10 -10.95 -8.01 -13.49
N PHE A 11 -10.35 -8.59 -12.44
CA PHE A 11 -9.21 -8.00 -11.76
C PHE A 11 -7.92 -8.57 -12.37
N VAL A 12 -7.00 -7.68 -12.80
CA VAL A 12 -5.78 -8.09 -13.52
C VAL A 12 -4.54 -7.62 -12.76
N ILE A 13 -3.74 -8.56 -12.28
CA ILE A 13 -2.50 -8.29 -11.53
C ILE A 13 -1.44 -9.34 -11.88
N SER A 14 -0.17 -9.02 -11.65
CA SER A 14 0.92 -9.94 -12.00
C SER A 14 0.96 -11.22 -11.18
N SER A 15 0.72 -11.13 -9.89
CA SER A 15 0.71 -12.26 -8.93
C SER A 15 -0.05 -11.87 -7.67
N LEU A 16 -0.23 -12.80 -6.72
CA LEU A 16 -0.76 -12.53 -5.37
C LEU A 16 0.31 -12.78 -4.29
N ARG A 17 1.56 -12.43 -4.56
CA ARG A 17 2.63 -12.47 -3.56
C ARG A 17 2.40 -11.38 -2.50
N MET A 18 3.22 -11.37 -1.44
CA MET A 18 3.14 -10.34 -0.40
C MET A 18 3.39 -8.94 -0.98
N GLY A 19 2.36 -8.08 -0.98
CA GLY A 19 2.44 -6.70 -1.47
C GLY A 19 1.15 -5.93 -1.28
N GLY A 20 1.23 -4.59 -1.30
CA GLY A 20 0.08 -3.73 -1.04
C GLY A 20 -0.98 -3.76 -2.15
N ALA A 21 -0.56 -3.80 -3.41
CA ALA A 21 -1.47 -3.90 -4.55
C ALA A 21 -2.17 -5.26 -4.59
N GLU A 22 -1.43 -6.32 -4.27
CA GLU A 22 -1.91 -7.70 -4.20
C GLU A 22 -2.95 -7.87 -3.08
N LYS A 23 -2.72 -7.24 -1.92
CA LYS A 23 -3.70 -7.18 -0.81
C LYS A 23 -5.00 -6.52 -1.28
N VAL A 24 -4.92 -5.40 -1.99
CA VAL A 24 -6.10 -4.70 -2.51
C VAL A 24 -6.81 -5.51 -3.59
N ALA A 25 -6.09 -6.13 -4.52
CA ALA A 25 -6.68 -6.94 -5.58
C ALA A 25 -7.45 -8.14 -5.02
N SER A 26 -6.86 -8.88 -4.05
CA SER A 26 -7.53 -9.99 -3.39
C SER A 26 -8.73 -9.51 -2.56
N PHE A 27 -8.58 -8.41 -1.82
CA PHE A 27 -9.67 -7.81 -1.05
C PHE A 27 -10.87 -7.48 -1.95
N LEU A 28 -10.65 -6.76 -3.04
CA LEU A 28 -11.73 -6.37 -3.96
C LEU A 28 -12.37 -7.61 -4.62
N ALA A 29 -11.57 -8.57 -5.07
CA ALA A 29 -12.09 -9.80 -5.64
C ALA A 29 -13.01 -10.54 -4.66
N ASN A 30 -12.61 -10.67 -3.40
CA ASN A 30 -13.36 -11.37 -2.36
C ASN A 30 -14.67 -10.65 -1.97
N HIS A 31 -14.70 -9.33 -2.03
CA HIS A 31 -15.90 -8.57 -1.65
C HIS A 31 -16.88 -8.38 -2.82
N PHE A 32 -16.37 -8.25 -4.04
CA PHE A 32 -17.25 -8.08 -5.21
C PHE A 32 -17.89 -9.36 -5.70
N VAL A 33 -17.40 -10.55 -5.29
CA VAL A 33 -17.97 -11.84 -5.68
C VAL A 33 -19.41 -12.03 -5.20
N ASP A 34 -19.84 -11.33 -4.19
CA ASP A 34 -21.22 -11.35 -3.71
C ASP A 34 -22.19 -10.73 -4.73
N SER A 35 -21.77 -9.68 -5.43
CA SER A 35 -22.62 -8.91 -6.33
C SER A 35 -22.35 -9.17 -7.83
N TYR A 36 -21.16 -9.65 -8.18
CA TYR A 36 -20.69 -9.82 -9.55
C TYR A 36 -20.11 -11.21 -9.79
N ASN A 37 -20.02 -11.62 -11.05
CA ASN A 37 -19.13 -12.69 -11.44
C ASN A 37 -17.70 -12.13 -11.45
N VAL A 38 -16.80 -12.70 -10.67
CA VAL A 38 -15.44 -12.18 -10.54
C VAL A 38 -14.43 -13.15 -11.14
N ILE A 39 -13.58 -12.64 -12.03
CA ILE A 39 -12.38 -13.33 -12.49
C ILE A 39 -11.14 -12.57 -12.04
N LEU A 40 -10.13 -13.30 -11.60
CA LEU A 40 -8.84 -12.76 -11.22
C LEU A 40 -7.78 -13.30 -12.18
N VAL A 41 -7.18 -12.41 -12.98
CA VAL A 41 -6.22 -12.77 -14.02
C VAL A 41 -4.81 -12.49 -13.51
N LEU A 42 -3.97 -13.52 -13.49
CA LEU A 42 -2.60 -13.48 -12.98
C LEU A 42 -1.60 -13.85 -14.08
N TRP A 43 -0.37 -13.32 -14.01
CA TRP A 43 0.75 -13.82 -14.83
C TRP A 43 1.39 -15.07 -14.21
N SER A 44 1.39 -15.17 -12.87
CA SER A 44 1.87 -16.32 -12.12
C SER A 44 1.07 -16.45 -10.82
N ASP A 45 0.77 -17.70 -10.44
CA ASP A 45 0.11 -18.05 -9.18
C ASP A 45 1.07 -18.74 -8.18
N GLU A 46 2.36 -18.67 -8.45
CA GLU A 46 3.39 -19.21 -7.58
C GLU A 46 3.58 -18.34 -6.34
N ASN A 47 3.74 -18.99 -5.18
CA ASN A 47 3.94 -18.33 -3.89
C ASN A 47 2.82 -17.33 -3.55
N ARG A 48 1.57 -17.73 -3.78
CA ARG A 48 0.40 -16.96 -3.38
C ARG A 48 0.42 -16.75 -1.88
N PHE A 49 0.29 -15.49 -1.46
CA PHE A 49 0.23 -15.11 -0.05
C PHE A 49 -1.20 -14.78 0.39
N PHE A 50 -1.98 -14.10 -0.47
CA PHE A 50 -3.35 -13.71 -0.15
C PHE A 50 -4.36 -14.76 -0.60
N GLU A 51 -5.26 -15.12 0.30
CA GLU A 51 -6.36 -16.03 0.01
C GLU A 51 -7.43 -15.35 -0.86
N VAL A 52 -8.06 -16.15 -1.70
CA VAL A 52 -9.11 -15.73 -2.61
C VAL A 52 -10.33 -16.62 -2.42
N ASP A 53 -11.53 -16.01 -2.32
CA ASP A 53 -12.79 -16.72 -2.20
C ASP A 53 -12.95 -17.75 -3.32
N LYS A 54 -13.43 -18.94 -2.97
CA LYS A 54 -13.59 -20.08 -3.89
C LYS A 54 -14.52 -19.78 -5.08
N ARG A 55 -15.38 -18.78 -4.97
CA ARG A 55 -16.27 -18.31 -6.04
C ARG A 55 -15.56 -17.44 -7.08
N VAL A 56 -14.40 -16.88 -6.74
CA VAL A 56 -13.59 -16.11 -7.68
C VAL A 56 -12.87 -17.05 -8.63
N LYS A 57 -13.05 -16.83 -9.92
CA LYS A 57 -12.36 -17.65 -10.93
C LYS A 57 -10.96 -17.12 -11.20
N ILE A 58 -9.95 -17.89 -10.85
CA ILE A 58 -8.55 -17.54 -11.13
C ILE A 58 -8.15 -18.04 -12.52
N ILE A 59 -7.56 -17.15 -13.32
CA ILE A 59 -7.04 -17.41 -14.66
C ILE A 59 -5.57 -17.05 -14.68
N VAL A 60 -4.70 -18.01 -14.96
CA VAL A 60 -3.26 -17.75 -15.09
C VAL A 60 -2.90 -17.63 -16.57
N LEU A 61 -2.27 -16.52 -16.94
CA LEU A 61 -1.79 -16.22 -18.29
C LEU A 61 -0.25 -16.11 -18.30
N PRO A 62 0.48 -17.24 -18.21
CA PRO A 62 1.93 -17.23 -18.29
C PRO A 62 2.36 -16.85 -19.72
N ALA A 63 3.44 -16.08 -19.84
CA ALA A 63 4.06 -15.84 -21.12
C ALA A 63 5.19 -16.86 -21.34
N LYS A 64 5.22 -17.48 -22.50
CA LYS A 64 6.30 -18.40 -22.92
C LYS A 64 7.55 -17.62 -23.32
N MET A 65 7.35 -16.46 -23.95
CA MET A 65 8.42 -15.55 -24.35
C MET A 65 8.75 -14.52 -23.28
N ARG A 66 9.95 -13.95 -23.35
CA ARG A 66 10.38 -12.87 -22.45
C ARG A 66 10.30 -11.49 -23.14
N GLY A 67 10.36 -10.44 -22.36
CA GLY A 67 10.39 -9.07 -22.86
C GLY A 67 9.12 -8.66 -23.60
N ILE A 68 9.30 -7.96 -24.72
CA ILE A 68 8.19 -7.37 -25.49
C ILE A 68 7.26 -8.44 -26.09
N PHE A 69 7.79 -9.55 -26.56
CA PHE A 69 7.00 -10.64 -27.13
C PHE A 69 6.12 -11.31 -26.07
N GLY A 70 6.63 -11.49 -24.86
CA GLY A 70 5.81 -11.99 -23.75
C GLY A 70 4.68 -11.02 -23.36
N ASN A 71 4.92 -9.72 -23.46
CA ASN A 71 3.87 -8.72 -23.23
C ASN A 71 2.78 -8.76 -24.31
N ILE A 72 3.17 -8.95 -25.58
CA ILE A 72 2.24 -9.15 -26.70
C ILE A 72 1.39 -10.42 -26.46
N GLU A 73 2.02 -11.53 -26.07
CA GLU A 73 1.34 -12.77 -25.73
C GLU A 73 0.29 -12.58 -24.63
N ARG A 74 0.64 -11.83 -23.57
CA ARG A 74 -0.29 -11.47 -22.47
C ARG A 74 -1.46 -10.60 -22.96
N ILE A 75 -1.23 -9.63 -23.85
CA ILE A 75 -2.30 -8.82 -24.43
C ILE A 75 -3.31 -9.71 -25.17
N PHE A 76 -2.84 -10.63 -26.03
CA PHE A 76 -3.75 -11.56 -26.72
C PHE A 76 -4.46 -12.50 -25.75
N GLY A 77 -3.77 -12.98 -24.71
CA GLY A 77 -4.37 -13.78 -23.65
C GLY A 77 -5.49 -13.03 -22.92
N LEU A 78 -5.27 -11.76 -22.57
CA LEU A 78 -6.28 -10.90 -21.95
C LEU A 78 -7.48 -10.69 -22.87
N ILE A 79 -7.28 -10.37 -24.16
CA ILE A 79 -8.36 -10.19 -25.13
C ILE A 79 -9.22 -11.45 -25.22
N LYS A 80 -8.58 -12.61 -25.34
CA LYS A 80 -9.28 -13.91 -25.37
C LYS A 80 -10.07 -14.14 -24.08
N CYS A 81 -9.43 -13.88 -22.92
CA CYS A 81 -10.06 -14.01 -21.60
C CYS A 81 -11.28 -13.09 -21.50
N PHE A 82 -11.16 -11.80 -21.80
CA PHE A 82 -12.25 -10.83 -21.71
C PHE A 82 -13.45 -11.20 -22.59
N LYS A 83 -13.21 -11.66 -23.81
CA LYS A 83 -14.26 -12.11 -24.72
C LYS A 83 -14.90 -13.43 -24.24
N SER A 84 -14.10 -14.42 -23.83
CA SER A 84 -14.60 -15.74 -23.42
C SER A 84 -15.48 -15.68 -22.17
N PHE A 85 -15.15 -14.78 -21.23
CA PHE A 85 -15.90 -14.61 -19.98
C PHE A 85 -16.91 -13.46 -20.04
N ARG A 86 -17.07 -12.81 -21.20
CA ARG A 86 -17.99 -11.66 -21.40
C ARG A 86 -17.76 -10.62 -20.28
N VAL A 87 -16.52 -10.17 -20.13
CA VAL A 87 -16.14 -9.20 -19.12
C VAL A 87 -16.80 -7.86 -19.41
N ASP A 88 -17.49 -7.29 -18.41
CA ASP A 88 -18.16 -5.99 -18.51
C ASP A 88 -17.24 -4.85 -18.08
N LEU A 89 -16.27 -5.09 -17.16
CA LEU A 89 -15.32 -4.09 -16.68
C LEU A 89 -14.02 -4.78 -16.24
N ALA A 90 -12.89 -4.23 -16.65
CA ALA A 90 -11.57 -4.63 -16.14
C ALA A 90 -11.03 -3.62 -15.12
N VAL A 91 -10.42 -4.12 -14.04
CA VAL A 91 -9.66 -3.34 -13.05
C VAL A 91 -8.24 -3.90 -13.01
N SER A 92 -7.24 -3.10 -13.34
CA SER A 92 -5.86 -3.52 -13.40
C SER A 92 -4.98 -2.82 -12.38
N PHE A 93 -3.91 -3.49 -11.92
CA PHE A 93 -3.05 -3.05 -10.83
C PHE A 93 -1.60 -2.98 -11.27
N ILE A 94 -0.92 -1.89 -10.89
CA ILE A 94 0.50 -1.64 -11.14
C ILE A 94 0.79 -1.35 -12.62
N HIS A 95 1.68 -0.40 -12.88
CA HIS A 95 1.94 0.24 -14.18
C HIS A 95 2.10 -0.72 -15.38
N GLN A 96 2.88 -1.82 -15.23
CA GLN A 96 3.08 -2.76 -16.35
C GLN A 96 1.79 -3.47 -16.73
N THR A 97 1.09 -4.00 -15.74
CA THR A 97 -0.19 -4.68 -15.93
C THR A 97 -1.25 -3.70 -16.46
N ASN A 98 -1.25 -2.45 -15.96
CA ASN A 98 -2.15 -1.40 -16.41
C ASN A 98 -2.01 -1.16 -17.91
N ILE A 99 -0.80 -1.00 -18.42
CA ILE A 99 -0.55 -0.76 -19.84
C ILE A 99 -1.09 -1.91 -20.70
N LEU A 100 -0.81 -3.16 -20.32
CA LEU A 100 -1.29 -4.33 -21.06
C LEU A 100 -2.82 -4.46 -21.01
N ALA A 101 -3.41 -4.25 -19.83
CA ALA A 101 -4.85 -4.32 -19.63
C ALA A 101 -5.60 -3.21 -20.39
N ILE A 102 -5.09 -1.99 -20.40
CA ILE A 102 -5.69 -0.87 -21.16
C ILE A 102 -5.73 -1.21 -22.66
N ILE A 103 -4.61 -1.68 -23.23
CA ILE A 103 -4.55 -2.05 -24.66
C ILE A 103 -5.53 -3.19 -24.94
N ALA A 104 -5.54 -4.25 -24.12
CA ALA A 104 -6.43 -5.39 -24.29
C ALA A 104 -7.91 -4.98 -24.19
N SER A 105 -8.26 -4.11 -23.23
CA SER A 105 -9.62 -3.64 -23.00
C SER A 105 -10.12 -2.78 -24.16
N LYS A 106 -9.27 -1.93 -24.72
CA LYS A 106 -9.64 -1.14 -25.92
C LYS A 106 -9.94 -2.04 -27.13
N ILE A 107 -9.12 -3.07 -27.36
CA ILE A 107 -9.37 -4.04 -28.45
C ILE A 107 -10.62 -4.88 -28.17
N ALA A 108 -10.85 -5.26 -26.92
CA ALA A 108 -12.05 -6.01 -26.52
C ALA A 108 -13.31 -5.15 -26.42
N LYS A 109 -13.17 -3.81 -26.49
CA LYS A 109 -14.25 -2.81 -26.36
C LYS A 109 -14.95 -2.88 -25.00
N ILE A 110 -14.21 -3.03 -23.93
CA ILE A 110 -14.71 -2.99 -22.55
C ILE A 110 -14.08 -1.83 -21.78
N PRO A 111 -14.77 -1.25 -20.80
CA PRO A 111 -14.19 -0.22 -19.93
C PRO A 111 -13.07 -0.79 -19.05
N VAL A 112 -12.11 0.08 -18.68
CA VAL A 112 -10.99 -0.29 -17.81
C VAL A 112 -10.68 0.80 -16.79
N ILE A 113 -10.50 0.38 -15.54
CA ILE A 113 -9.92 1.18 -14.45
C ILE A 113 -8.47 0.74 -14.27
N ALA A 114 -7.53 1.66 -14.40
CA ALA A 114 -6.10 1.41 -14.16
C ALA A 114 -5.68 1.96 -12.80
N THR A 115 -5.18 1.11 -11.91
CA THR A 115 -4.88 1.50 -10.52
C THR A 115 -3.36 1.55 -10.29
N GLU A 116 -2.88 2.69 -9.82
CA GLU A 116 -1.48 2.86 -9.44
C GLU A 116 -1.30 2.62 -7.95
N HIS A 117 -0.37 1.72 -7.64
CA HIS A 117 0.02 1.37 -6.27
C HIS A 117 1.48 1.71 -5.97
N SER A 118 2.16 2.30 -6.94
CA SER A 118 3.51 2.83 -6.81
C SER A 118 3.49 4.33 -7.10
N ILE A 119 4.38 5.09 -6.50
CA ILE A 119 4.51 6.51 -6.80
C ILE A 119 4.93 6.72 -8.26
N TYR A 120 4.52 7.84 -8.85
CA TYR A 120 4.84 8.19 -10.24
C TYR A 120 6.34 8.10 -10.54
N ALA A 121 7.18 8.58 -9.63
CA ALA A 121 8.63 8.57 -9.71
C ALA A 121 9.27 7.17 -9.64
N SER A 122 8.51 6.11 -9.33
CA SER A 122 9.03 4.73 -9.32
C SER A 122 9.56 4.27 -10.69
N LEU A 123 9.11 4.93 -11.77
CA LEU A 123 9.56 4.65 -13.14
C LEU A 123 10.70 5.56 -13.62
N ASP A 124 11.32 6.35 -12.74
CA ASP A 124 12.34 7.33 -13.16
C ASP A 124 13.52 6.72 -13.90
N ASN A 125 13.87 5.49 -13.60
CA ASN A 125 14.93 4.74 -14.27
C ASN A 125 14.48 4.02 -15.54
N SER A 126 13.20 4.13 -15.95
CA SER A 126 12.66 3.44 -17.13
C SER A 126 11.97 4.38 -18.11
N LYS A 127 12.75 4.99 -19.01
CA LYS A 127 12.25 5.92 -20.03
C LYS A 127 11.13 5.31 -20.88
N MET A 128 11.24 4.03 -21.22
CA MET A 128 10.24 3.32 -22.03
C MET A 128 8.89 3.23 -21.31
N TRP A 129 8.86 2.79 -20.03
CA TRP A 129 7.61 2.67 -19.27
C TRP A 129 6.98 4.03 -18.97
N LYS A 130 7.78 5.07 -18.72
CA LYS A 130 7.29 6.45 -18.60
C LYS A 130 6.60 6.92 -19.88
N PHE A 131 7.22 6.68 -21.03
CA PHE A 131 6.67 7.05 -22.33
C PHE A 131 5.36 6.28 -22.60
N LEU A 132 5.37 4.97 -22.44
CA LEU A 132 4.17 4.15 -22.62
C LEU A 132 3.03 4.57 -21.67
N ARG A 133 3.33 4.86 -20.40
CA ARG A 133 2.33 5.38 -19.47
C ARG A 133 1.70 6.66 -19.98
N ARG A 134 2.50 7.60 -20.49
CA ARG A 134 2.00 8.89 -20.98
C ARG A 134 1.09 8.76 -22.21
N ILE A 135 1.32 7.76 -23.06
CA ILE A 135 0.50 7.54 -24.28
C ILE A 135 -0.70 6.63 -24.02
N ILE A 136 -0.52 5.58 -23.23
CA ILE A 136 -1.54 4.54 -23.07
C ILE A 136 -2.56 4.89 -21.97
N TYR A 137 -2.15 5.52 -20.87
CA TYR A 137 -3.07 5.85 -19.76
C TYR A 137 -4.23 6.79 -20.16
N PRO A 138 -4.07 7.77 -21.07
CA PRO A 138 -5.21 8.55 -21.57
C PRO A 138 -6.31 7.71 -22.20
N LEU A 139 -6.04 6.47 -22.59
CA LEU A 139 -7.02 5.54 -23.13
C LEU A 139 -7.85 4.83 -22.05
N ALA A 140 -7.43 4.83 -20.79
CA ALA A 140 -8.21 4.25 -19.69
C ALA A 140 -9.50 5.04 -19.45
N ASN A 141 -10.57 4.36 -19.04
CA ASN A 141 -11.82 5.01 -18.66
C ASN A 141 -11.68 5.76 -17.32
N GLN A 142 -10.87 5.21 -16.43
CA GLN A 142 -10.49 5.82 -15.15
C GLN A 142 -9.07 5.40 -14.77
N VAL A 143 -8.32 6.31 -14.16
CA VAL A 143 -7.05 6.02 -13.49
C VAL A 143 -7.20 6.36 -12.03
N THR A 144 -6.61 5.56 -11.12
CA THR A 144 -6.58 5.88 -9.69
C THR A 144 -5.16 5.96 -9.18
N THR A 145 -4.92 6.89 -8.27
CA THR A 145 -3.69 7.05 -7.51
C THR A 145 -3.99 6.91 -6.02
N LEU A 146 -2.98 6.61 -5.20
CA LEU A 146 -3.19 6.40 -3.77
C LEU A 146 -3.32 7.70 -2.97
N THR A 147 -2.70 8.80 -3.46
CA THR A 147 -2.56 10.06 -2.74
C THR A 147 -2.85 11.26 -3.64
N LYS A 148 -3.24 12.38 -3.03
CA LYS A 148 -3.40 13.66 -3.75
C LYS A 148 -2.08 14.16 -4.32
N GLY A 149 -1.00 14.02 -3.53
CA GLY A 149 0.33 14.43 -3.98
C GLY A 149 0.79 13.68 -5.23
N ASP A 150 0.53 12.36 -5.31
CA ASP A 150 0.87 11.59 -6.52
C ASP A 150 -0.07 11.91 -7.70
N LEU A 151 -1.34 12.25 -7.43
CA LEU A 151 -2.32 12.64 -8.47
C LEU A 151 -1.83 13.83 -9.29
N GLU A 152 -1.11 14.78 -8.68
CA GLU A 152 -0.55 15.94 -9.35
C GLU A 152 0.37 15.57 -10.54
N ASN A 153 1.04 14.42 -10.46
CA ASN A 153 1.88 13.90 -11.53
C ASN A 153 1.08 13.36 -12.73
N TYR A 154 -0.22 13.13 -12.55
CA TYR A 154 -1.14 12.61 -13.57
C TYR A 154 -2.07 13.69 -14.15
N ARG A 155 -1.78 14.99 -13.96
CA ARG A 155 -2.57 16.12 -14.52
C ARG A 155 -2.74 16.08 -16.04
N PHE A 156 -1.95 15.31 -16.76
CA PHE A 156 -2.13 15.08 -18.20
C PHE A 156 -3.31 14.16 -18.52
N LEU A 157 -3.94 13.55 -17.52
CA LEU A 157 -5.14 12.73 -17.64
C LEU A 157 -6.38 13.53 -17.27
N LYS A 158 -7.47 13.31 -18.01
CA LYS A 158 -8.79 13.90 -17.70
C LYS A 158 -9.54 13.10 -16.63
N ASN A 159 -9.33 11.78 -16.60
CA ASN A 159 -10.06 10.84 -15.77
C ASN A 159 -9.12 10.21 -14.74
N VAL A 160 -8.73 10.98 -13.74
CA VAL A 160 -7.90 10.50 -12.62
C VAL A 160 -8.50 10.94 -11.29
N CYS A 161 -8.46 10.05 -10.30
CA CYS A 161 -8.91 10.36 -8.93
C CYS A 161 -8.05 9.64 -7.89
N VAL A 162 -8.19 10.07 -6.64
CA VAL A 162 -7.55 9.40 -5.50
C VAL A 162 -8.42 8.26 -5.02
N MET A 163 -7.84 7.06 -4.95
CA MET A 163 -8.44 5.87 -4.37
C MET A 163 -7.41 5.22 -3.44
N PRO A 164 -7.49 5.48 -2.13
CA PRO A 164 -6.54 4.91 -1.18
C PRO A 164 -6.74 3.40 -1.03
N ASN A 165 -5.74 2.73 -0.46
CA ASN A 165 -5.88 1.33 -0.09
C ASN A 165 -6.89 1.20 1.07
N PRO A 166 -7.77 0.18 1.05
CA PRO A 166 -8.57 -0.18 2.21
C PRO A 166 -7.63 -0.78 3.27
N VAL A 167 -7.68 -0.22 4.47
CA VAL A 167 -6.89 -0.73 5.59
C VAL A 167 -7.82 -1.36 6.62
N SER A 168 -7.57 -2.63 6.92
CA SER A 168 -8.24 -3.40 7.98
C SER A 168 -7.23 -3.82 9.02
N LEU A 169 -7.67 -3.84 10.26
CA LEU A 169 -6.93 -4.38 11.39
C LEU A 169 -7.65 -5.65 11.85
N GLU A 170 -6.92 -6.74 11.87
CA GLU A 170 -7.36 -7.98 12.48
C GLU A 170 -6.85 -8.04 13.90
N VAL A 171 -7.76 -8.16 14.87
CA VAL A 171 -7.39 -8.25 16.29
C VAL A 171 -6.58 -9.52 16.53
N CYS A 172 -5.39 -9.36 17.07
CA CYS A 172 -4.48 -10.45 17.39
C CYS A 172 -3.78 -10.16 18.72
N SER A 173 -3.56 -11.18 19.54
CA SER A 173 -2.83 -11.08 20.81
C SER A 173 -1.33 -11.30 20.67
N GLU A 174 -0.89 -11.85 19.55
CA GLU A 174 0.52 -12.13 19.28
C GLU A 174 1.13 -11.07 18.33
N PRO A 175 2.46 -10.82 18.44
CA PRO A 175 3.37 -11.28 19.49
C PRO A 175 3.13 -10.55 20.83
N ASN A 176 3.39 -11.23 21.97
CA ASN A 176 3.38 -10.57 23.29
C ASN A 176 4.66 -9.77 23.48
N LEU A 177 4.54 -8.44 23.53
CA LEU A 177 5.66 -7.49 23.60
C LEU A 177 5.71 -6.70 24.91
N GLU A 178 4.97 -7.11 25.93
CA GLU A 178 4.88 -6.42 27.24
C GLU A 178 6.24 -6.19 27.89
N ILE A 179 7.17 -7.14 27.72
CA ILE A 179 8.54 -7.08 28.30
C ILE A 179 9.39 -5.94 27.76
N TYR A 180 8.97 -5.33 26.63
CA TYR A 180 9.74 -4.26 25.98
C TYR A 180 9.18 -2.86 26.27
N LYS A 181 8.08 -2.75 27.01
CA LYS A 181 7.45 -1.46 27.33
C LYS A 181 8.28 -0.60 28.27
N PRO A 182 8.24 0.73 28.09
CA PRO A 182 7.67 1.47 26.97
C PRO A 182 8.50 1.30 25.69
N TYR A 183 7.85 1.26 24.52
CA TYR A 183 8.59 1.12 23.27
C TYR A 183 8.04 1.99 22.12
N ILE A 184 8.96 2.36 21.23
CA ILE A 184 8.68 2.95 19.93
C ILE A 184 8.63 1.81 18.92
N LEU A 185 7.62 1.79 18.05
CA LEU A 185 7.50 0.81 16.97
C LEU A 185 7.83 1.45 15.63
N SER A 186 8.58 0.73 14.81
CA SER A 186 8.70 1.02 13.38
C SER A 186 8.54 -0.27 12.57
N ALA A 187 7.90 -0.19 11.41
CA ALA A 187 7.64 -1.35 10.58
C ALA A 187 7.79 -1.06 9.09
N GLY A 188 8.38 -2.02 8.37
CA GLY A 188 8.54 -1.93 6.93
C GLY A 188 9.65 -2.81 6.37
N ARG A 189 9.80 -2.81 5.04
CA ARG A 189 10.92 -3.52 4.41
C ARG A 189 12.24 -2.82 4.76
N MET A 190 13.22 -3.55 5.23
CA MET A 190 14.56 -3.02 5.58
C MET A 190 15.40 -2.82 4.30
N ILE A 191 15.08 -1.77 3.56
CA ILE A 191 15.74 -1.34 2.32
C ILE A 191 16.18 0.12 2.44
N LYS A 192 17.15 0.56 1.65
CA LYS A 192 17.75 1.90 1.72
C LYS A 192 16.74 3.05 1.76
N THR A 193 15.66 2.98 0.98
CA THR A 193 14.66 4.06 0.92
C THR A 193 13.85 4.25 2.20
N LYS A 194 13.92 3.33 3.15
CA LYS A 194 13.26 3.40 4.45
C LYS A 194 14.10 4.08 5.53
N HIS A 195 15.40 4.25 5.29
CA HIS A 195 16.33 4.98 6.16
C HIS A 195 16.23 4.59 7.65
N PHE A 196 16.17 3.28 7.93
CA PHE A 196 16.18 2.77 9.30
C PHE A 196 17.48 3.12 10.02
N GLU A 197 18.59 3.32 9.31
CA GLU A 197 19.85 3.79 9.85
C GLU A 197 19.73 5.12 10.58
N GLU A 198 18.95 6.06 10.03
CA GLU A 198 18.71 7.37 10.67
C GLU A 198 17.82 7.21 11.92
N LEU A 199 16.84 6.30 11.87
CA LEU A 199 16.00 5.96 13.02
C LEU A 199 16.84 5.40 14.18
N LEU A 200 17.79 4.50 13.88
CA LEU A 200 18.69 3.93 14.87
C LEU A 200 19.56 4.99 15.55
N GLU A 201 20.15 5.91 14.75
CA GLU A 201 20.97 7.01 15.27
C GLU A 201 20.15 7.92 16.19
N VAL A 202 18.98 8.35 15.76
CA VAL A 202 18.10 9.22 16.55
C VAL A 202 17.62 8.52 17.83
N PHE A 203 17.26 7.23 17.73
CA PHE A 203 16.88 6.46 18.90
C PHE A 203 18.04 6.29 19.88
N GLY A 204 19.27 6.10 19.39
CA GLY A 204 20.47 6.06 20.22
C GLY A 204 20.62 7.30 21.08
N GLU A 205 20.44 8.50 20.50
CA GLU A 205 20.49 9.76 21.25
C GLU A 205 19.27 9.93 22.19
N PHE A 206 18.07 9.56 21.75
CA PHE A 206 16.87 9.59 22.57
C PHE A 206 16.98 8.69 23.81
N SER A 207 17.55 7.50 23.65
CA SER A 207 17.68 6.52 24.72
C SER A 207 18.60 6.95 25.87
N LYS A 208 19.57 7.85 25.59
CA LYS A 208 20.44 8.44 26.63
C LYS A 208 19.65 9.20 27.69
N GLN A 209 18.58 9.90 27.27
CA GLN A 209 17.67 10.63 28.15
C GLN A 209 16.48 9.78 28.61
N ASN A 210 16.16 8.71 27.89
CA ASN A 210 15.02 7.83 28.11
C ASN A 210 15.42 6.35 28.14
N PRO A 211 16.26 5.91 29.10
CA PRO A 211 16.88 4.57 29.09
C PRO A 211 15.89 3.40 29.29
N LYS A 212 14.65 3.70 29.67
CA LYS A 212 13.59 2.69 29.83
C LYS A 212 12.97 2.30 28.48
N PHE A 213 13.05 3.17 27.48
CA PHE A 213 12.45 2.91 26.18
C PHE A 213 13.20 1.84 25.38
N SER A 214 12.44 1.06 24.63
CA SER A 214 12.95 0.15 23.61
C SER A 214 12.54 0.65 22.22
N LEU A 215 13.30 0.30 21.18
CA LEU A 215 12.90 0.45 19.78
C LEU A 215 12.64 -0.93 19.21
N LEU A 216 11.45 -1.17 18.71
CA LEU A 216 11.05 -2.40 18.05
C LEU A 216 10.96 -2.18 16.54
N LEU A 217 11.66 -3.01 15.77
CA LEU A 217 11.72 -2.95 14.31
C LEU A 217 11.09 -4.21 13.72
N ALA A 218 9.92 -4.07 13.09
CA ALA A 218 9.25 -5.17 12.41
C ALA A 218 9.51 -5.11 10.90
N GLY A 219 9.98 -6.20 10.34
CA GLY A 219 10.27 -6.32 8.93
C GLY A 219 11.55 -7.07 8.63
N ASP A 220 11.86 -7.14 7.34
CA ASP A 220 13.03 -7.84 6.81
C ASP A 220 13.48 -7.16 5.51
N GLY A 221 14.71 -7.37 5.07
CA GLY A 221 15.24 -6.82 3.83
C GLY A 221 16.75 -6.80 3.75
N GLU A 222 17.25 -6.32 2.63
CA GLU A 222 18.70 -6.33 2.30
C GLU A 222 19.57 -5.55 3.29
N CYS A 223 19.02 -4.56 4.00
CA CYS A 223 19.76 -3.76 4.97
C CYS A 223 19.76 -4.34 6.40
N LYS A 224 19.08 -5.47 6.67
CA LYS A 224 18.89 -5.99 8.02
C LYS A 224 20.19 -6.23 8.76
N ASP A 225 21.14 -6.92 8.14
CA ASP A 225 22.42 -7.28 8.79
C ASP A 225 23.27 -6.04 9.12
N SER A 226 23.23 -5.02 8.24
CA SER A 226 23.93 -3.75 8.50
C SER A 226 23.27 -2.96 9.63
N LEU A 227 21.94 -2.96 9.69
CA LEU A 227 21.17 -2.30 10.76
C LEU A 227 21.40 -2.99 12.12
N GLN A 228 21.49 -4.32 12.16
CA GLN A 228 21.80 -5.05 13.39
C GLN A 228 23.18 -4.70 13.93
N LYS A 229 24.21 -4.66 13.07
CA LYS A 229 25.56 -4.22 13.46
C LYS A 229 25.59 -2.80 13.99
N GLN A 230 24.84 -1.89 13.35
CA GLN A 230 24.71 -0.51 13.82
C GLN A 230 24.04 -0.47 15.20
N ALA A 231 22.93 -1.21 15.39
CA ALA A 231 22.21 -1.26 16.65
C ALA A 231 23.07 -1.76 17.82
N GLU A 232 23.90 -2.80 17.61
CA GLU A 232 24.84 -3.31 18.59
C GLU A 232 25.84 -2.25 19.07
N SER A 233 26.28 -1.36 18.15
CA SER A 233 27.24 -0.29 18.48
C SER A 233 26.64 0.85 19.33
N LEU A 234 25.31 1.00 19.35
CA LEU A 234 24.64 2.10 20.03
C LEU A 234 24.42 1.86 21.54
N GLY A 235 24.51 0.61 22.01
CA GLY A 235 24.25 0.26 23.42
C GLY A 235 22.82 0.54 23.88
N ALA A 236 21.88 0.74 22.97
CA ALA A 236 20.47 1.02 23.23
C ALA A 236 19.62 -0.26 23.12
N LYS A 237 18.43 -0.26 23.73
CA LYS A 237 17.50 -1.42 23.67
C LYS A 237 16.79 -1.45 22.31
N ILE A 238 17.35 -2.11 21.33
CA ILE A 238 16.82 -2.24 19.99
C ILE A 238 16.52 -3.71 19.68
N VAL A 239 15.29 -4.00 19.24
CA VAL A 239 14.80 -5.36 19.01
C VAL A 239 14.32 -5.51 17.57
N PHE A 240 14.87 -6.47 16.85
CA PHE A 240 14.44 -6.83 15.50
C PHE A 240 13.44 -7.98 15.58
N LEU A 241 12.17 -7.70 15.32
CA LEU A 241 11.08 -8.69 15.37
C LEU A 241 11.05 -9.62 14.15
N GLY A 242 11.80 -9.27 13.09
CA GLY A 242 11.69 -9.98 11.81
C GLY A 242 10.35 -9.71 11.12
N ARG A 243 9.92 -10.64 10.27
CA ARG A 243 8.62 -10.56 9.60
C ARG A 243 7.52 -10.90 10.58
N VAL A 244 6.60 -9.96 10.79
CA VAL A 244 5.41 -10.14 11.61
C VAL A 244 4.19 -10.04 10.68
N GLU A 245 3.38 -11.08 10.63
CA GLU A 245 2.20 -11.14 9.75
C GLU A 245 1.11 -10.17 10.19
N ASN A 246 0.89 -10.07 11.49
CA ASN A 246 -0.10 -9.18 12.09
C ASN A 246 0.55 -8.30 13.16
N LEU A 247 0.59 -7.00 12.89
CA LEU A 247 1.21 -6.02 13.77
C LEU A 247 0.24 -5.40 14.78
N TYR A 248 -1.04 -5.84 14.82
CA TYR A 248 -2.05 -5.22 15.69
C TYR A 248 -1.60 -5.09 17.15
N ASN A 249 -1.11 -6.19 17.74
CA ASN A 249 -0.67 -6.16 19.12
C ASN A 249 0.59 -5.31 19.34
N ALA A 250 1.48 -5.29 18.35
CA ALA A 250 2.66 -4.43 18.38
C ALA A 250 2.28 -2.94 18.31
N TYR A 251 1.30 -2.57 17.47
CA TYR A 251 0.78 -1.21 17.46
C TYR A 251 0.11 -0.86 18.77
N LYS A 252 -0.87 -1.65 19.20
CA LYS A 252 -1.73 -1.35 20.36
C LYS A 252 -0.95 -1.05 21.65
N ASN A 253 0.22 -1.64 21.79
CA ASN A 253 1.06 -1.52 22.97
C ASN A 253 2.24 -0.55 22.82
N ALA A 254 2.42 0.06 21.65
CA ALA A 254 3.47 1.05 21.42
C ALA A 254 3.14 2.41 22.07
N GLU A 255 4.16 3.14 22.46
CA GLU A 255 4.00 4.54 22.87
C GLU A 255 3.69 5.41 21.64
N PHE A 256 4.44 5.23 20.59
CA PHE A 256 4.18 5.85 19.29
C PHE A 256 4.87 5.07 18.16
N PHE A 257 4.45 5.36 16.93
CA PHE A 257 5.03 4.80 15.73
C PHE A 257 6.02 5.79 15.10
N ALA A 258 7.17 5.31 14.61
CA ALA A 258 8.17 6.11 13.95
C ALA A 258 8.38 5.69 12.48
N LEU A 259 8.43 6.67 11.56
CA LEU A 259 8.67 6.43 10.13
C LEU A 259 9.73 7.39 9.59
N THR A 260 10.88 6.85 9.17
CA THR A 260 12.01 7.63 8.64
C THR A 260 12.19 7.50 7.13
N SER A 261 11.18 7.01 6.43
CA SER A 261 11.25 6.81 4.99
C SER A 261 11.50 8.11 4.23
N HIS A 262 12.41 8.09 3.27
CA HIS A 262 12.62 9.19 2.33
C HIS A 262 11.72 9.10 1.09
N ARG A 263 11.02 7.98 0.93
CA ARG A 263 10.09 7.77 -0.17
C ARG A 263 8.95 6.84 0.25
N GLU A 264 7.72 7.35 0.17
CA GLU A 264 6.49 6.59 0.39
C GLU A 264 5.48 6.87 -0.73
N GLY A 265 4.64 5.86 -1.01
CA GLY A 265 3.35 6.11 -1.63
C GLY A 265 2.34 6.38 -0.53
N LEU A 266 1.37 5.49 -0.35
CA LEU A 266 0.53 5.48 0.84
C LEU A 266 1.13 4.51 1.86
N SER A 267 1.53 5.03 3.03
CA SER A 267 2.11 4.21 4.09
C SER A 267 1.03 3.49 4.90
N ASN A 268 0.73 2.23 4.54
CA ASN A 268 -0.27 1.44 5.26
C ASN A 268 0.09 1.26 6.73
N VAL A 269 1.37 1.02 7.05
CA VAL A 269 1.82 0.85 8.45
C VAL A 269 1.59 2.11 9.31
N LEU A 270 1.66 3.29 8.70
CA LEU A 270 1.34 4.54 9.37
C LEU A 270 -0.17 4.68 9.62
N ILE A 271 -0.99 4.29 8.63
CA ILE A 271 -2.45 4.27 8.77
C ILE A 271 -2.85 3.25 9.86
N GLU A 272 -2.27 2.05 9.82
CA GLU A 272 -2.52 0.99 10.79
C GLU A 272 -2.21 1.43 12.23
N SER A 273 -1.06 2.13 12.44
CA SER A 273 -0.72 2.64 13.77
C SER A 273 -1.76 3.63 14.31
N LEU A 274 -2.17 4.60 13.47
CA LEU A 274 -3.20 5.57 13.86
C LEU A 274 -4.56 4.92 14.12
N MET A 275 -4.95 3.90 13.33
CA MET A 275 -6.16 3.12 13.56
C MET A 275 -6.12 2.36 14.90
N CYS A 276 -4.95 1.93 15.34
CA CYS A 276 -4.76 1.33 16.67
C CYS A 276 -4.78 2.35 17.81
N GLY A 277 -4.99 3.63 17.55
CA GLY A 277 -4.97 4.69 18.56
C GLY A 277 -3.55 5.19 18.89
N ILE A 278 -2.54 4.80 18.09
CA ILE A 278 -1.14 5.10 18.35
C ILE A 278 -0.69 6.27 17.47
N PRO A 279 -0.30 7.43 18.06
CA PRO A 279 0.18 8.56 17.30
C PRO A 279 1.51 8.26 16.64
N ALA A 280 1.90 9.07 15.65
CA ALA A 280 3.09 8.81 14.88
C ALA A 280 4.02 10.02 14.77
N VAL A 281 5.32 9.75 14.69
CA VAL A 281 6.35 10.71 14.28
C VAL A 281 6.90 10.25 12.94
N SER A 282 6.90 11.12 11.94
CA SER A 282 7.33 10.75 10.59
C SER A 282 8.12 11.86 9.92
N TYR A 283 9.10 11.48 9.11
CA TYR A 283 9.58 12.42 8.10
C TYR A 283 8.46 12.76 7.12
N ASP A 284 8.39 14.03 6.72
CA ASP A 284 7.48 14.49 5.67
C ASP A 284 8.11 14.26 4.29
N CYS A 285 8.19 12.98 3.92
CA CYS A 285 8.63 12.61 2.58
C CYS A 285 7.50 12.78 1.55
N PRO A 286 7.83 12.94 0.26
CA PRO A 286 6.83 13.14 -0.77
C PRO A 286 5.74 12.07 -0.78
N TYR A 287 4.48 12.50 -0.92
CA TYR A 287 3.25 11.77 -1.23
C TYR A 287 2.54 11.03 -0.09
N GLY A 288 3.09 10.71 1.02
CA GLY A 288 2.39 9.82 1.96
C GLY A 288 2.11 10.42 3.32
N PRO A 289 3.13 10.72 4.11
CA PRO A 289 2.96 11.05 5.52
C PRO A 289 2.08 12.27 5.80
N SER A 290 2.23 13.36 5.05
CA SER A 290 1.41 14.57 5.21
C SER A 290 -0.07 14.42 4.82
N GLU A 291 -0.42 13.36 4.09
CA GLU A 291 -1.84 13.04 3.85
C GLU A 291 -2.49 12.21 4.97
N ILE A 292 -1.67 11.63 5.83
CA ILE A 292 -2.08 10.72 6.91
C ILE A 292 -1.97 11.42 8.26
N ILE A 293 -0.84 12.11 8.50
CA ILE A 293 -0.59 12.85 9.73
C ILE A 293 -1.06 14.30 9.58
N HIS A 294 -1.98 14.70 10.43
CA HIS A 294 -2.29 16.10 10.68
C HIS A 294 -1.30 16.60 11.73
N ASN A 295 -0.27 17.33 11.27
CA ASN A 295 0.86 17.76 12.12
C ASN A 295 0.39 18.44 13.40
N LYS A 296 0.96 18.04 14.54
CA LYS A 296 0.61 18.50 15.91
C LYS A 296 -0.82 18.15 16.35
N LYS A 297 -1.56 17.33 15.60
CA LYS A 297 -2.90 16.88 15.98
C LYS A 297 -2.93 15.39 16.31
N ASN A 298 -2.61 14.51 15.35
CA ASN A 298 -2.57 13.05 15.53
C ASN A 298 -1.16 12.47 15.39
N GLY A 299 -0.15 13.34 15.23
CA GLY A 299 1.26 13.00 15.08
C GLY A 299 2.12 14.21 14.82
N ILE A 300 3.41 13.98 14.59
CA ILE A 300 4.40 15.04 14.30
C ILE A 300 5.05 14.74 12.96
N LEU A 301 5.01 15.71 12.04
CA LEU A 301 5.76 15.68 10.80
C LEU A 301 7.05 16.45 10.96
N VAL A 302 8.13 15.89 10.48
CA VAL A 302 9.48 16.43 10.57
C VAL A 302 10.07 16.55 9.17
N GLU A 303 10.82 17.59 8.90
CA GLU A 303 11.55 17.75 7.64
C GLU A 303 12.44 16.53 7.38
N MET A 304 12.36 16.00 6.15
CA MET A 304 13.08 14.79 5.74
C MET A 304 14.60 14.95 5.92
N GLY A 305 15.22 14.01 6.62
CA GLY A 305 16.65 13.98 6.91
C GLY A 305 17.08 14.90 8.09
N ASN A 306 16.17 15.64 8.69
CA ASN A 306 16.48 16.48 9.86
C ASN A 306 16.43 15.65 11.16
N LYS A 307 17.55 14.98 11.46
CA LYS A 307 17.67 14.10 12.64
C LYS A 307 17.49 14.83 13.96
N GLN A 308 17.94 16.10 14.04
CA GLN A 308 17.78 16.90 15.26
C GLN A 308 16.30 17.18 15.54
N ALA A 309 15.54 17.61 14.52
CA ALA A 309 14.11 17.81 14.65
C ALA A 309 13.35 16.49 14.92
N LEU A 310 13.84 15.35 14.38
CA LEU A 310 13.27 14.03 14.67
C LEU A 310 13.48 13.65 16.14
N LEU A 311 14.65 13.92 16.71
CA LEU A 311 14.93 13.73 18.14
C LEU A 311 14.00 14.59 19.02
N GLU A 312 13.86 15.86 18.70
CA GLU A 312 12.94 16.77 19.41
C GLU A 312 11.49 16.29 19.34
N ALA A 313 11.07 15.79 18.17
CA ALA A 313 9.74 15.20 17.99
C ALA A 313 9.55 13.93 18.83
N PHE A 314 10.56 13.08 19.00
CA PHE A 314 10.50 11.90 19.88
C PHE A 314 10.36 12.33 21.34
N LEU A 315 11.13 13.33 21.78
CA LEU A 315 11.04 13.86 23.14
C LEU A 315 9.67 14.48 23.42
N GLU A 316 9.14 15.27 22.50
CA GLU A 316 7.80 15.86 22.63
C GLU A 316 6.72 14.76 22.63
N MET A 317 6.80 13.78 21.73
CA MET A 317 5.82 12.71 21.62
C MET A 317 5.80 11.85 22.89
N SER A 318 6.95 11.51 23.45
CA SER A 318 7.04 10.72 24.69
C SER A 318 6.39 11.39 25.90
N GLN A 319 6.33 12.73 25.91
CA GLN A 319 5.73 13.53 27.01
C GLN A 319 4.24 13.80 26.78
N LYS A 320 3.79 13.91 25.53
CA LYS A 320 2.43 14.38 25.17
C LYS A 320 1.62 13.34 24.42
N ARG A 321 2.02 12.07 24.43
CA ARG A 321 1.42 10.96 23.66
C ARG A 321 -0.11 10.97 23.69
N ASP A 322 -0.72 11.08 24.87
CA ASP A 322 -2.18 11.00 25.04
C ASP A 322 -2.93 12.16 24.38
N SER A 323 -2.29 13.32 24.27
CA SER A 323 -2.87 14.46 23.54
C SER A 323 -2.98 14.20 22.04
N PHE A 324 -2.00 13.53 21.47
CA PHE A 324 -2.00 13.13 20.06
C PHE A 324 -2.92 11.93 19.80
N ALA A 325 -2.92 10.94 20.69
CA ALA A 325 -3.68 9.71 20.56
C ALA A 325 -5.20 9.95 20.43
N LYS A 326 -5.74 10.96 21.09
CA LYS A 326 -7.16 11.32 21.04
C LYS A 326 -7.68 11.61 19.63
N ASN A 327 -6.82 12.03 18.72
CA ASN A 327 -7.20 12.47 17.38
C ASN A 327 -6.87 11.43 16.29
N THR A 328 -6.35 10.26 16.66
CA THR A 328 -5.92 9.25 15.67
C THR A 328 -7.12 8.58 14.98
N GLN A 329 -8.25 8.46 15.65
CA GLN A 329 -9.44 7.75 15.17
C GLN A 329 -10.09 8.39 13.92
N GLU A 330 -9.84 9.67 13.65
CA GLU A 330 -10.33 10.36 12.45
C GLU A 330 -9.87 9.68 11.15
N ILE A 331 -8.79 8.89 11.23
CA ILE A 331 -8.21 8.18 10.08
C ILE A 331 -9.16 7.15 9.45
N TYR A 332 -10.07 6.57 10.25
CA TYR A 332 -11.04 5.58 9.77
C TYR A 332 -11.99 6.13 8.70
N ALA A 333 -12.40 7.41 8.82
CA ALA A 333 -13.28 8.05 7.85
C ALA A 333 -12.67 8.16 6.44
N LYS A 334 -11.34 8.06 6.33
CA LYS A 334 -10.64 8.18 5.05
C LYS A 334 -10.15 6.84 4.51
N TYR A 335 -9.65 5.96 5.37
CA TYR A 335 -8.92 4.75 4.99
C TYR A 335 -9.55 3.44 5.48
N GLY A 336 -10.59 3.52 6.31
CA GLY A 336 -11.31 2.33 6.79
C GLY A 336 -11.89 1.52 5.65
N VAL A 337 -11.89 0.20 5.81
CA VAL A 337 -12.33 -0.76 4.78
C VAL A 337 -13.71 -0.40 4.22
N GLY A 338 -14.69 -0.11 5.08
CA GLY A 338 -16.05 0.21 4.65
C GLY A 338 -16.12 1.45 3.76
N GLU A 339 -15.44 2.53 4.16
CA GLU A 339 -15.43 3.79 3.40
C GLU A 339 -14.73 3.66 2.05
N VAL A 340 -13.59 2.97 2.02
CA VAL A 340 -12.86 2.76 0.76
C VAL A 340 -13.61 1.79 -0.14
N PHE A 341 -14.21 0.73 0.42
CA PHE A 341 -15.02 -0.21 -0.37
C PHE A 341 -16.24 0.47 -1.00
N LYS A 342 -16.93 1.34 -0.26
CA LYS A 342 -18.04 2.16 -0.78
C LYS A 342 -17.60 3.00 -1.99
N LYS A 343 -16.45 3.68 -1.92
CA LYS A 343 -15.90 4.42 -3.05
C LYS A 343 -15.63 3.54 -4.28
N TRP A 344 -15.14 2.31 -4.04
CA TRP A 344 -14.95 1.33 -5.10
C TRP A 344 -16.28 0.88 -5.73
N GLN A 345 -17.30 0.63 -4.90
CA GLN A 345 -18.65 0.29 -5.40
C GLN A 345 -19.23 1.40 -6.27
N GLU A 346 -19.17 2.64 -5.82
CA GLU A 346 -19.64 3.82 -6.58
C GLU A 346 -18.90 3.95 -7.92
N MET A 347 -17.57 3.79 -7.91
CA MET A 347 -16.75 3.86 -9.13
C MET A 347 -17.09 2.74 -10.12
N ILE A 348 -17.20 1.50 -9.66
CA ILE A 348 -17.54 0.35 -10.51
C ILE A 348 -18.94 0.50 -11.08
N CYS A 349 -19.93 0.89 -10.26
CA CYS A 349 -21.28 1.19 -10.74
C CYS A 349 -21.27 2.28 -11.82
N LEU A 350 -20.54 3.36 -11.61
CA LEU A 350 -20.43 4.45 -12.59
C LEU A 350 -19.84 3.96 -13.91
N MET A 351 -18.81 3.09 -13.87
CA MET A 351 -18.18 2.57 -15.10
C MET A 351 -19.06 1.57 -15.84
N LEU A 352 -19.87 0.77 -15.12
CA LEU A 352 -20.77 -0.21 -15.70
C LEU A 352 -22.05 0.40 -16.28
N ASN A 353 -22.42 1.63 -15.87
CA ASN A 353 -23.62 2.35 -16.32
C ASN A 353 -23.32 3.44 -17.36
N LYS A 354 -22.05 3.70 -17.68
CA LYS A 354 -21.66 4.53 -18.82
C LYS A 354 -21.73 3.67 -20.09
N GLU A 355 -22.90 3.59 -20.72
CA GLU A 355 -23.05 3.14 -22.10
C GLU A 355 -22.64 4.24 -23.10
#